data_1f761edabd4cbea5afc7eacb1f7f07eb
#
_entry.id   1f761edabd4cbea5afc7eacb1f7f07eb
#
_cell.length_a   1.000
_cell.length_b   1.000
_cell.length_c   1.000
_cell.angle_alpha   90.00
_cell.angle_beta   90.00
_cell.angle_gamma   90.00
#
_symmetry.space_group_name_H-M   'P 1'
#
loop_
_entity.id
_entity.type
_entity.pdbx_description
1 polymer ?
#
loop_
_entity_poly.entity_id
_entity_poly.type
_entity_poly.pdbx_seq_one_letter_code
_entity_poly.pdbx_strand_id
1 'polypeptide(L)'
;RVIIIKLADRLHNMRTAKFWPPYKQREKSLETLEIYAPIAHRLGIRAIKEELEDLAIFYLDPIAYKEIEQNLRLKQVEGERFLADIKTQIRAKLEPIMKNVQITSRVKSVHGIFRKVYIKGKDFEQIFDIYAVRIIVDSMIDCYNALGIVHDMFTPLPGRFKDYISTPKPNMYQSLHLSLIHISEPTRPISI
;
A
#
# COMPACT_ATOMS: atom_id res chain seq x y z
N ARG A 1 -22.50 6.20 11.75
CA ARG A 1 -23.09 6.64 10.45
C ARG A 1 -22.68 8.07 10.10
N VAL A 2 -22.83 9.06 11.00
CA VAL A 2 -22.47 10.46 10.73
C VAL A 2 -21.04 10.65 10.27
N ILE A 3 -20.08 9.94 10.87
CA ILE A 3 -18.66 10.09 10.55
C ILE A 3 -18.34 9.63 9.12
N ILE A 4 -19.03 8.62 8.59
CA ILE A 4 -18.87 8.16 7.21
C ILE A 4 -19.30 9.24 6.23
N ILE A 5 -20.45 9.91 6.51
CA ILE A 5 -20.93 11.05 5.71
C ILE A 5 -19.91 12.19 5.74
N LYS A 6 -19.34 12.50 6.91
CA LYS A 6 -18.28 13.51 7.06
C LYS A 6 -17.01 13.17 6.28
N LEU A 7 -16.64 11.90 6.22
CA LEU A 7 -15.50 11.46 5.40
C LEU A 7 -15.80 11.61 3.91
N ALA A 8 -17.01 11.25 3.46
CA ALA A 8 -17.42 11.42 2.07
C ALA A 8 -17.48 12.90 1.66
N ASP A 9 -18.04 13.76 2.52
CA ASP A 9 -18.07 15.21 2.31
C ASP A 9 -16.65 15.79 2.24
N ARG A 10 -15.75 15.40 3.17
CA ARG A 10 -14.35 15.82 3.13
C ARG A 10 -13.64 15.38 1.86
N LEU A 11 -13.87 14.16 1.41
CA LEU A 11 -13.27 13.63 0.18
C LEU A 11 -13.76 14.41 -1.05
N HIS A 12 -15.07 14.69 -1.14
CA HIS A 12 -15.63 15.52 -2.19
C HIS A 12 -15.00 16.92 -2.20
N ASN A 13 -14.92 17.54 -1.03
CA ASN A 13 -14.34 18.86 -0.85
C ASN A 13 -12.86 18.89 -1.26
N MET A 14 -12.06 17.88 -0.90
CA MET A 14 -10.65 17.80 -1.29
C MET A 14 -10.47 17.59 -2.80
N ARG A 15 -11.33 16.79 -3.46
CA ARG A 15 -11.33 16.62 -4.92
C ARG A 15 -11.63 17.92 -5.67
N THR A 16 -12.41 18.81 -5.07
CA THR A 16 -12.81 20.10 -5.66
C THR A 16 -12.00 21.29 -5.12
N ALA A 17 -11.00 21.05 -4.28
CA ALA A 17 -10.23 22.08 -3.59
C ALA A 17 -9.44 23.02 -4.54
N LYS A 18 -9.26 22.65 -5.81
CA LYS A 18 -8.63 23.53 -6.82
C LYS A 18 -9.33 24.89 -7.00
N PHE A 19 -10.60 24.99 -6.63
CA PHE A 19 -11.37 26.23 -6.68
C PHE A 19 -11.24 27.09 -5.41
N TRP A 20 -10.52 26.63 -4.40
CA TRP A 20 -10.32 27.38 -3.16
C TRP A 20 -9.09 28.27 -3.24
N PRO A 21 -9.06 29.37 -2.49
CA PRO A 21 -7.86 30.17 -2.36
C PRO A 21 -6.75 29.37 -1.67
N PRO A 22 -5.46 29.68 -1.96
CA PRO A 22 -4.31 28.88 -1.49
C PRO A 22 -4.25 28.67 0.02
N TYR A 23 -4.60 29.69 0.81
CA TYR A 23 -4.62 29.58 2.27
C TYR A 23 -5.61 28.52 2.78
N LYS A 24 -6.80 28.45 2.13
CA LYS A 24 -7.85 27.49 2.48
C LYS A 24 -7.47 26.06 2.02
N GLN A 25 -6.84 25.95 0.85
CA GLN A 25 -6.28 24.66 0.39
C GLN A 25 -5.32 24.10 1.44
N ARG A 26 -4.37 24.92 1.91
CA ARG A 26 -3.39 24.53 2.91
C ARG A 26 -4.04 24.16 4.24
N GLU A 27 -4.92 25.02 4.78
CA GLU A 27 -5.62 24.79 6.04
C GLU A 27 -6.39 23.46 6.02
N LYS A 28 -7.22 23.26 4.97
CA LYS A 28 -8.06 22.07 4.87
C LYS A 28 -7.28 20.80 4.56
N SER A 29 -6.13 20.91 3.91
CA SER A 29 -5.22 19.79 3.71
C SER A 29 -4.56 19.35 5.01
N LEU A 30 -4.10 20.27 5.85
CA LEU A 30 -3.58 19.95 7.18
C LEU A 30 -4.66 19.28 8.05
N GLU A 31 -5.85 19.87 8.14
CA GLU A 31 -6.98 19.29 8.87
C GLU A 31 -7.30 17.87 8.35
N THR A 32 -7.20 17.65 7.05
CA THR A 32 -7.44 16.34 6.43
C THR A 32 -6.41 15.31 6.88
N LEU A 33 -5.12 15.66 6.92
CA LEU A 33 -4.07 14.75 7.39
C LEU A 33 -4.13 14.47 8.88
N GLU A 34 -4.46 15.48 9.70
CA GLU A 34 -4.41 15.37 11.15
C GLU A 34 -5.67 14.72 11.74
N ILE A 35 -6.83 14.89 11.10
CA ILE A 35 -8.12 14.46 11.65
C ILE A 35 -8.77 13.38 10.78
N TYR A 36 -9.05 13.68 9.51
CA TYR A 36 -9.91 12.81 8.69
C TYR A 36 -9.21 11.53 8.21
N ALA A 37 -7.95 11.62 7.80
CA ALA A 37 -7.19 10.44 7.39
C ALA A 37 -6.96 9.45 8.55
N PRO A 38 -6.61 9.88 9.79
CA PRO A 38 -6.58 9.00 10.96
C PRO A 38 -7.94 8.39 11.30
N ILE A 39 -9.04 9.11 11.16
CA ILE A 39 -10.39 8.57 11.37
C ILE A 39 -10.70 7.48 10.34
N ALA A 40 -10.46 7.75 9.05
CA ALA A 40 -10.65 6.76 7.98
C ALA A 40 -9.79 5.51 8.22
N HIS A 41 -8.56 5.69 8.73
CA HIS A 41 -7.69 4.59 9.11
C HIS A 41 -8.28 3.72 10.24
N ARG A 42 -8.79 4.35 11.29
CA ARG A 42 -9.41 3.63 12.44
C ARG A 42 -10.67 2.88 12.03
N LEU A 43 -11.43 3.41 11.09
CA LEU A 43 -12.62 2.75 10.53
C LEU A 43 -12.29 1.67 9.50
N GLY A 44 -11.01 1.48 9.14
CA GLY A 44 -10.60 0.50 8.15
C GLY A 44 -10.92 0.89 6.70
N ILE A 45 -11.37 2.13 6.44
CA ILE A 45 -11.76 2.60 5.10
C ILE A 45 -10.50 3.11 4.38
N ARG A 46 -9.69 2.14 3.96
CA ARG A 46 -8.36 2.40 3.42
C ARG A 46 -8.36 3.24 2.15
N ALA A 47 -9.29 2.97 1.21
CA ALA A 47 -9.35 3.70 -0.05
C ALA A 47 -9.55 5.21 0.19
N ILE A 48 -10.49 5.58 1.06
CA ILE A 48 -10.74 6.98 1.43
C ILE A 48 -9.52 7.58 2.13
N LYS A 49 -8.90 6.84 3.04
CA LYS A 49 -7.70 7.30 3.73
C LYS A 49 -6.57 7.64 2.75
N GLU A 50 -6.22 6.71 1.86
CA GLU A 50 -5.12 6.88 0.90
C GLU A 50 -5.39 8.05 -0.05
N GLU A 51 -6.61 8.19 -0.56
CA GLU A 51 -6.98 9.30 -1.44
C GLU A 51 -6.98 10.65 -0.72
N LEU A 52 -7.49 10.73 0.52
CA LEU A 52 -7.43 11.95 1.33
C LEU A 52 -5.98 12.38 1.62
N GLU A 53 -5.11 11.43 1.95
CA GLU A 53 -3.69 11.68 2.19
C GLU A 53 -2.99 12.18 0.92
N ASP A 54 -3.23 11.56 -0.23
CA ASP A 54 -2.62 11.94 -1.51
C ASP A 54 -3.09 13.33 -1.97
N LEU A 55 -4.40 13.61 -1.88
CA LEU A 55 -4.95 14.94 -2.18
C LEU A 55 -4.39 16.02 -1.24
N ALA A 56 -4.22 15.71 0.04
CA ALA A 56 -3.68 16.68 1.00
C ALA A 56 -2.21 17.02 0.68
N ILE A 57 -1.36 16.04 0.37
CA ILE A 57 0.04 16.28 -0.01
C ILE A 57 0.12 17.04 -1.33
N PHE A 58 -0.78 16.78 -2.29
CA PHE A 58 -0.83 17.53 -3.54
C PHE A 58 -0.93 19.05 -3.33
N TYR A 59 -1.71 19.51 -2.32
CA TYR A 59 -1.84 20.93 -1.99
C TYR A 59 -0.81 21.45 -0.99
N LEU A 60 -0.27 20.60 -0.11
CA LEU A 60 0.71 21.01 0.90
C LEU A 60 2.12 21.10 0.34
N ASP A 61 2.51 20.13 -0.48
CA ASP A 61 3.83 20.05 -1.12
C ASP A 61 3.69 19.54 -2.56
N PRO A 62 3.27 20.42 -3.49
CA PRO A 62 3.08 20.05 -4.88
C PRO A 62 4.37 19.68 -5.59
N ILE A 63 5.53 20.12 -5.10
CA ILE A 63 6.84 19.79 -5.67
C ILE A 63 7.17 18.34 -5.38
N ALA A 64 7.18 17.98 -4.11
CA ALA A 64 7.41 16.59 -3.68
C ALA A 64 6.37 15.62 -4.26
N TYR A 65 5.10 16.04 -4.33
CA TYR A 65 4.05 15.24 -4.95
C TYR A 65 4.36 14.90 -6.41
N LYS A 66 4.72 15.91 -7.23
CA LYS A 66 5.05 15.73 -8.64
C LYS A 66 6.30 14.88 -8.84
N GLU A 67 7.32 15.07 -8.03
CA GLU A 67 8.54 14.27 -8.08
C GLU A 67 8.24 12.78 -7.84
N ILE A 68 7.47 12.46 -6.79
CA ILE A 68 7.06 11.08 -6.49
C ILE A 68 6.17 10.53 -7.61
N GLU A 69 5.21 11.31 -8.10
CA GLU A 69 4.31 10.89 -9.18
C GLU A 69 5.10 10.57 -10.46
N GLN A 70 6.07 11.40 -10.85
CA GLN A 70 6.93 11.15 -12.00
C GLN A 70 7.76 9.87 -11.83
N ASN A 71 8.37 9.67 -10.67
CA ASN A 71 9.12 8.45 -10.37
C ASN A 71 8.24 7.20 -10.40
N LEU A 72 7.01 7.29 -9.91
CA LEU A 72 6.04 6.19 -10.00
C LEU A 72 5.64 5.92 -11.45
N ARG A 73 5.36 6.95 -12.25
CA ARG A 73 4.98 6.80 -13.67
C ARG A 73 6.09 6.17 -14.50
N LEU A 74 7.35 6.56 -14.29
CA LEU A 74 8.49 5.96 -14.98
C LEU A 74 8.61 4.45 -14.75
N LYS A 75 8.25 4.00 -13.55
CA LYS A 75 8.28 2.58 -13.16
C LYS A 75 6.93 1.85 -13.36
N GLN A 76 5.88 2.55 -13.79
CA GLN A 76 4.51 2.01 -13.77
C GLN A 76 4.33 0.85 -14.75
N VAL A 77 4.69 1.03 -16.02
CA VAL A 77 4.45 0.01 -17.07
C VAL A 77 5.18 -1.30 -16.76
N GLU A 78 6.45 -1.18 -16.37
CA GLU A 78 7.25 -2.34 -15.99
C GLU A 78 6.75 -2.96 -14.68
N GLY A 79 6.35 -2.13 -13.71
CA GLY A 79 5.81 -2.58 -12.43
C GLY A 79 4.47 -3.30 -12.57
N GLU A 80 3.58 -2.84 -13.44
CA GLU A 80 2.29 -3.50 -13.71
C GLU A 80 2.48 -4.86 -14.39
N ARG A 81 3.37 -4.95 -15.39
CA ARG A 81 3.73 -6.23 -16.04
C ARG A 81 4.32 -7.20 -15.01
N PHE A 82 5.29 -6.73 -14.24
CA PHE A 82 5.90 -7.51 -13.18
C PHE A 82 4.88 -8.04 -12.16
N LEU A 83 3.97 -7.18 -11.68
CA LEU A 83 2.90 -7.60 -10.76
C LEU A 83 1.93 -8.60 -11.40
N ALA A 84 1.63 -8.46 -12.71
CA ALA A 84 0.78 -9.39 -13.43
C ALA A 84 1.44 -10.78 -13.52
N ASP A 85 2.72 -10.82 -13.87
CA ASP A 85 3.49 -12.06 -13.97
C ASP A 85 3.59 -12.77 -12.60
N ILE A 86 3.93 -12.04 -11.56
CA ILE A 86 4.00 -12.56 -10.19
C ILE A 86 2.65 -13.13 -9.75
N LYS A 87 1.55 -12.41 -9.99
CA LYS A 87 0.20 -12.91 -9.64
C LYS A 87 -0.13 -14.20 -10.38
N THR A 88 0.24 -14.27 -11.65
CA THR A 88 -0.01 -15.48 -12.49
C THR A 88 0.79 -16.67 -11.98
N GLN A 89 2.07 -16.47 -11.67
CA GLN A 89 2.94 -17.51 -11.11
C GLN A 89 2.43 -18.02 -9.75
N ILE A 90 2.12 -17.10 -8.83
CA ILE A 90 1.58 -17.45 -7.51
C ILE A 90 0.24 -18.19 -7.65
N ARG A 91 -0.65 -17.71 -8.52
CA ARG A 91 -1.95 -18.32 -8.77
C ARG A 91 -1.80 -19.75 -9.25
N ALA A 92 -0.95 -20.00 -10.25
CA ALA A 92 -0.71 -21.33 -10.81
C ALA A 92 -0.23 -22.34 -9.77
N LYS A 93 0.47 -21.89 -8.72
CA LYS A 93 0.95 -22.75 -7.63
C LYS A 93 -0.07 -22.94 -6.51
N LEU A 94 -0.91 -21.94 -6.23
CA LEU A 94 -1.83 -21.98 -5.09
C LEU A 94 -3.20 -22.61 -5.45
N GLU A 95 -3.76 -22.32 -6.63
CA GLU A 95 -5.09 -22.82 -7.05
C GLU A 95 -5.22 -24.35 -7.02
N PRO A 96 -4.20 -25.16 -7.37
CA PRO A 96 -4.32 -26.63 -7.25
C PRO A 96 -4.43 -27.14 -5.82
N ILE A 97 -3.99 -26.35 -4.83
CA ILE A 97 -3.84 -26.77 -3.43
C ILE A 97 -4.92 -26.13 -2.55
N MET A 98 -5.41 -24.95 -2.92
CA MET A 98 -6.35 -24.16 -2.12
C MET A 98 -7.59 -23.81 -2.93
N LYS A 99 -8.79 -24.00 -2.31
CA LYS A 99 -10.07 -23.84 -3.03
C LYS A 99 -10.46 -22.40 -3.31
N ASN A 100 -10.15 -21.48 -2.38
CA ASN A 100 -10.60 -20.08 -2.46
C ASN A 100 -9.41 -19.14 -2.24
N VAL A 101 -8.63 -18.90 -3.28
CA VAL A 101 -7.50 -17.99 -3.23
C VAL A 101 -7.83 -16.71 -3.99
N GLN A 102 -7.81 -15.57 -3.30
CA GLN A 102 -7.90 -14.26 -3.95
C GLN A 102 -6.52 -13.59 -3.95
N ILE A 103 -6.02 -13.27 -5.14
CA ILE A 103 -4.72 -12.62 -5.31
C ILE A 103 -4.94 -11.23 -5.87
N THR A 104 -4.61 -10.21 -5.08
CA THR A 104 -4.70 -8.81 -5.46
C THR A 104 -3.32 -8.16 -5.40
N SER A 105 -3.11 -7.15 -6.22
CA SER A 105 -1.88 -6.33 -6.17
C SER A 105 -2.23 -4.88 -5.88
N ARG A 106 -1.26 -4.16 -5.34
CA ARG A 106 -1.39 -2.73 -5.15
C ARG A 106 -0.07 -2.02 -5.36
N VAL A 107 -0.16 -0.77 -5.76
CA VAL A 107 0.93 0.19 -5.70
C VAL A 107 0.76 1.06 -4.45
N LYS A 108 1.85 1.46 -3.82
CA LYS A 108 1.83 2.32 -2.64
C LYS A 108 1.37 3.73 -3.03
N SER A 109 0.57 4.38 -2.16
CA SER A 109 0.12 5.77 -2.35
C SER A 109 1.27 6.77 -2.34
N VAL A 110 1.08 7.92 -2.99
CA VAL A 110 2.07 9.00 -3.05
C VAL A 110 2.46 9.46 -1.64
N HIS A 111 1.47 9.70 -0.77
CA HIS A 111 1.73 10.05 0.64
C HIS A 111 2.49 8.95 1.39
N GLY A 112 2.22 7.68 1.10
CA GLY A 112 2.95 6.56 1.69
C GLY A 112 4.44 6.55 1.33
N ILE A 113 4.78 6.99 0.11
CA ILE A 113 6.16 7.19 -0.35
C ILE A 113 6.74 8.48 0.23
N PHE A 114 5.99 9.59 0.18
CA PHE A 114 6.36 10.87 0.76
C PHE A 114 6.87 10.72 2.21
N ARG A 115 6.13 10.00 3.04
CA ARG A 115 6.55 9.74 4.42
C ARG A 115 7.88 9.01 4.54
N LYS A 116 8.22 8.17 3.58
CA LYS A 116 9.49 7.43 3.60
C LYS A 116 10.65 8.26 3.10
N VAL A 117 10.46 9.01 2.03
CA VAL A 117 11.49 9.87 1.44
C VAL A 117 11.72 11.10 2.33
N TYR A 118 10.70 11.93 2.51
CA TYR A 118 10.87 13.26 3.11
C TYR A 118 10.82 13.27 4.64
N ILE A 119 10.06 12.35 5.27
CA ILE A 119 9.98 12.31 6.74
C ILE A 119 11.02 11.36 7.33
N LYS A 120 11.31 10.21 6.67
CA LYS A 120 12.25 9.21 7.17
C LYS A 120 13.62 9.24 6.49
N GLY A 121 13.85 10.15 5.55
CA GLY A 121 15.12 10.35 4.85
C GLY A 121 15.61 9.13 4.04
N LYS A 122 14.68 8.33 3.48
CA LYS A 122 15.05 7.19 2.64
C LYS A 122 15.12 7.60 1.19
N ASP A 123 16.13 7.13 0.47
CA ASP A 123 16.16 7.26 -0.97
C ASP A 123 15.00 6.50 -1.62
N PHE A 124 14.48 7.01 -2.73
CA PHE A 124 13.38 6.38 -3.45
C PHE A 124 13.72 4.93 -3.84
N GLU A 125 14.97 4.65 -4.22
CA GLU A 125 15.45 3.30 -4.56
C GLU A 125 15.47 2.34 -3.36
N GLN A 126 15.52 2.85 -2.13
CA GLN A 126 15.47 2.04 -0.90
C GLN A 126 14.04 1.70 -0.45
N ILE A 127 13.03 2.13 -1.22
CA ILE A 127 11.63 1.84 -0.91
C ILE A 127 11.22 0.53 -1.57
N PHE A 128 11.49 -0.58 -0.90
CA PHE A 128 11.23 -1.94 -1.38
C PHE A 128 9.75 -2.36 -1.40
N ASP A 129 8.83 -1.56 -0.85
CA ASP A 129 7.41 -1.86 -0.74
C ASP A 129 6.52 -0.94 -1.59
N ILE A 130 7.04 -0.47 -2.74
CA ILE A 130 6.26 0.27 -3.74
C ILE A 130 5.18 -0.65 -4.32
N TYR A 131 5.55 -1.88 -4.62
CA TYR A 131 4.68 -2.92 -5.13
C TYR A 131 4.37 -3.94 -4.03
N ALA A 132 3.11 -4.34 -3.93
CA ALA A 132 2.71 -5.37 -2.99
C ALA A 132 1.67 -6.30 -3.62
N VAL A 133 1.78 -7.58 -3.32
CA VAL A 133 0.77 -8.59 -3.63
C VAL A 133 0.09 -8.99 -2.32
N ARG A 134 -1.21 -9.19 -2.35
CA ARG A 134 -1.99 -9.70 -1.22
C ARG A 134 -2.64 -11.00 -1.63
N ILE A 135 -2.39 -12.04 -0.86
CA ILE A 135 -3.01 -13.34 -0.96
C ILE A 135 -4.01 -13.46 0.18
N ILE A 136 -5.28 -13.69 -0.14
CA ILE A 136 -6.35 -13.88 0.83
C ILE A 136 -6.79 -15.33 0.72
N VAL A 137 -6.80 -16.01 1.84
CA VAL A 137 -7.16 -17.44 1.97
C VAL A 137 -8.13 -17.64 3.13
N ASP A 138 -8.79 -18.79 3.19
CA ASP A 138 -9.89 -19.04 4.11
C ASP A 138 -9.43 -19.41 5.53
N SER A 139 -8.23 -19.97 5.69
CA SER A 139 -7.74 -20.46 6.99
C SER A 139 -6.32 -20.00 7.33
N MET A 140 -5.97 -20.04 8.62
CA MET A 140 -4.61 -19.79 9.09
C MET A 140 -3.62 -20.84 8.56
N ILE A 141 -4.04 -22.08 8.42
CA ILE A 141 -3.21 -23.15 7.87
C ILE A 141 -2.87 -22.82 6.41
N ASP A 142 -3.84 -22.36 5.64
CA ASP A 142 -3.63 -21.95 4.25
C ASP A 142 -2.68 -20.75 4.14
N CYS A 143 -2.68 -19.83 5.12
CA CYS A 143 -1.69 -18.75 5.17
C CYS A 143 -0.26 -19.28 5.28
N TYR A 144 -0.01 -20.26 6.14
CA TYR A 144 1.32 -20.87 6.29
C TYR A 144 1.70 -21.75 5.10
N ASN A 145 0.74 -22.45 4.52
CA ASN A 145 0.97 -23.21 3.28
C ASN A 145 1.33 -22.28 2.11
N ALA A 146 0.59 -21.16 1.96
CA ALA A 146 0.91 -20.13 0.96
C ALA A 146 2.30 -19.53 1.20
N LEU A 147 2.69 -19.29 2.47
CA LEU A 147 4.03 -18.83 2.81
C LEU A 147 5.12 -19.80 2.34
N GLY A 148 4.96 -21.10 2.60
CA GLY A 148 5.91 -22.12 2.15
C GLY A 148 6.09 -22.13 0.64
N ILE A 149 4.97 -22.11 -0.11
CA ILE A 149 4.99 -22.06 -1.58
C ILE A 149 5.66 -20.78 -2.11
N VAL A 150 5.37 -19.64 -1.48
CA VAL A 150 5.97 -18.35 -1.84
C VAL A 150 7.49 -18.36 -1.57
N HIS A 151 7.94 -18.98 -0.48
CA HIS A 151 9.37 -19.12 -0.18
C HIS A 151 10.10 -20.05 -1.16
N ASP A 152 9.41 -21.05 -1.71
CA ASP A 152 9.97 -21.90 -2.78
C ASP A 152 10.15 -21.13 -4.11
N MET A 153 9.30 -20.13 -4.35
CA MET A 153 9.30 -19.36 -5.59
C MET A 153 10.23 -18.15 -5.55
N PHE A 154 10.42 -17.56 -4.37
CA PHE A 154 11.09 -16.26 -4.19
C PHE A 154 12.03 -16.29 -2.99
N THR A 155 13.13 -15.53 -3.08
CA THR A 155 14.07 -15.42 -1.98
C THR A 155 13.62 -14.37 -0.97
N PRO A 156 13.39 -14.71 0.32
CA PRO A 156 12.99 -13.74 1.32
C PRO A 156 14.15 -12.80 1.69
N LEU A 157 13.82 -11.52 1.89
CA LEU A 157 14.75 -10.54 2.44
C LEU A 157 14.94 -10.78 3.94
N PRO A 158 16.18 -10.96 4.43
CA PRO A 158 16.45 -11.18 5.84
C PRO A 158 15.88 -10.06 6.73
N GLY A 159 15.27 -10.44 7.87
CA GLY A 159 14.74 -9.49 8.84
C GLY A 159 13.47 -8.73 8.40
N ARG A 160 12.84 -9.12 7.28
CA ARG A 160 11.64 -8.48 6.75
C ARG A 160 10.36 -9.31 6.89
N PHE A 161 10.46 -10.47 7.52
CA PHE A 161 9.30 -11.30 7.85
C PHE A 161 8.64 -10.82 9.15
N LYS A 162 7.31 -10.76 9.16
CA LYS A 162 6.51 -10.47 10.36
C LYS A 162 5.30 -11.40 10.40
N ASP A 163 5.22 -12.14 11.48
CA ASP A 163 4.11 -13.03 11.76
C ASP A 163 3.13 -12.38 12.75
N TYR A 164 2.05 -11.83 12.20
CA TYR A 164 0.94 -11.29 13.00
C TYR A 164 -0.19 -12.29 13.22
N ILE A 165 0.03 -13.58 12.87
CA ILE A 165 -0.87 -14.68 13.26
C ILE A 165 -0.46 -15.18 14.63
N SER A 166 0.84 -15.49 14.80
CA SER A 166 1.38 -15.94 16.09
C SER A 166 1.44 -14.82 17.14
N THR A 167 1.64 -13.57 16.69
CA THR A 167 1.68 -12.40 17.57
C THR A 167 0.72 -11.32 17.01
N PRO A 168 -0.60 -11.45 17.25
CA PRO A 168 -1.59 -10.52 16.73
C PRO A 168 -1.38 -9.09 17.21
N LYS A 169 -1.75 -8.14 16.38
CA LYS A 169 -1.78 -6.73 16.80
C LYS A 169 -2.90 -6.47 17.81
N PRO A 170 -2.82 -5.39 18.61
CA PRO A 170 -3.87 -5.07 19.60
C PRO A 170 -5.27 -4.92 19.00
N ASN A 171 -5.39 -4.65 17.70
CA ASN A 171 -6.67 -4.57 16.99
C ASN A 171 -7.11 -5.90 16.36
N MET A 172 -6.57 -7.02 16.81
CA MET A 172 -6.85 -8.39 16.34
C MET A 172 -6.51 -8.63 14.85
N TYR A 173 -5.72 -7.76 14.24
CA TYR A 173 -5.25 -7.95 12.87
C TYR A 173 -4.26 -9.11 12.81
N GLN A 174 -4.57 -10.08 11.96
CA GLN A 174 -3.76 -11.28 11.72
C GLN A 174 -3.35 -11.33 10.25
N SER A 175 -2.08 -11.54 10.00
CA SER A 175 -1.52 -11.75 8.65
C SER A 175 -0.05 -12.13 8.73
N LEU A 176 0.47 -12.69 7.65
CA LEU A 176 1.90 -12.84 7.42
C LEU A 176 2.35 -11.71 6.49
N HIS A 177 3.47 -11.06 6.81
CA HIS A 177 4.07 -10.04 5.97
C HIS A 177 5.51 -10.44 5.67
N LEU A 178 5.87 -10.42 4.39
CA LEU A 178 7.24 -10.69 3.97
C LEU A 178 7.63 -9.74 2.84
N SER A 179 8.93 -9.54 2.68
CA SER A 179 9.52 -8.87 1.53
C SER A 179 10.39 -9.87 0.80
N LEU A 180 10.24 -9.95 -0.51
CA LEU A 180 10.85 -10.95 -1.39
C LEU A 180 11.67 -10.28 -2.46
N ILE A 181 12.65 -11.00 -2.98
CA ILE A 181 13.39 -10.66 -4.18
C ILE A 181 13.06 -11.70 -5.24
N HIS A 182 12.75 -11.26 -6.46
CA HIS A 182 12.58 -12.18 -7.57
C HIS A 182 13.95 -12.71 -8.03
N ILE A 183 14.06 -14.01 -8.23
CA ILE A 183 15.35 -14.67 -8.54
C ILE A 183 15.95 -14.17 -9.86
N SER A 184 15.10 -13.84 -10.84
CA SER A 184 15.52 -13.33 -12.16
C SER A 184 15.73 -11.81 -12.22
N GLU A 185 15.25 -11.05 -11.21
CA GLU A 185 15.42 -9.60 -11.11
C GLU A 185 15.76 -9.20 -9.67
N PRO A 186 17.01 -9.42 -9.21
CA PRO A 186 17.39 -9.22 -7.80
C PRO A 186 17.28 -7.77 -7.30
N THR A 187 17.04 -6.81 -8.18
CA THR A 187 16.90 -5.39 -7.85
C THR A 187 15.47 -4.95 -7.51
N ARG A 188 14.46 -5.82 -7.67
CA ARG A 188 13.04 -5.47 -7.45
C ARG A 188 12.41 -6.30 -6.34
N PRO A 189 12.44 -5.83 -5.09
CA PRO A 189 11.75 -6.52 -4.00
C PRO A 189 10.23 -6.31 -4.07
N ILE A 190 9.50 -7.35 -3.66
CA ILE A 190 8.05 -7.41 -3.55
C ILE A 190 7.69 -7.56 -2.08
N SER A 191 6.61 -6.90 -1.63
CA SER A 191 5.99 -7.17 -0.34
C SER A 191 4.74 -8.03 -0.52
N ILE A 192 4.62 -9.09 0.25
CA ILE A 192 3.45 -9.97 0.32
C ILE A 192 2.90 -9.98 1.73
#